data_79dbc89ba2881a9d5ef6b1011332529c
#
_entry.id   79dbc89ba2881a9d5ef6b1011332529c
#
_cell.length_a   1.000
_cell.length_b   1.000
_cell.length_c   1.000
_cell.angle_alpha   90.00
_cell.angle_beta   90.00
_cell.angle_gamma   90.00
#
_symmetry.space_group_name_H-M   'P 1'
#
loop_
_entity.id
_entity.type
_entity.pdbx_description
1 polymer ?
#
loop_
_entity_poly.entity_id
_entity_poly.type
_entity_poly.pdbx_seq_one_letter_code
_entity_poly.pdbx_strand_id
1 'polypeptide(L)'
;MCCEDVDAPQNNVAARVPFTRTGSIPRVFRPPPPPRIDLSLKIGILTVSDRAAAGEYETGDLSGPAVENSLTSNMGKLNSRRSQSDGTTAMINFVAKAIVRDEIEEIKGQLLSWCGKDRVGGSGMDIIFTTGGTGFSPRDITPEATLEVIERECSGLMSFVAAECASIQPLAALSRGTAGICGTTIIANLPGNPNGVGQCLDILVPLLLHAVKDLKHG
;
A
#
# COMPACT_ATOMS: atom_id res chain seq x y z
N MET A 1 -31.14 -42.82 55.88
CA MET A 1 -31.09 -41.34 56.04
C MET A 1 -30.68 -40.83 54.73
N CYS A 2 -31.61 -40.20 54.04
CA CYS A 2 -31.58 -39.89 52.61
C CYS A 2 -30.58 -38.75 52.33
N CYS A 3 -29.77 -38.91 51.27
CA CYS A 3 -29.09 -37.80 50.59
C CYS A 3 -29.95 -37.42 49.39
N GLU A 4 -30.46 -36.20 49.42
CA GLU A 4 -31.23 -35.58 48.35
C GLU A 4 -30.34 -35.28 47.16
N ASP A 5 -30.84 -35.66 45.98
CA ASP A 5 -30.28 -35.30 44.69
C ASP A 5 -30.42 -33.79 44.45
N VAL A 6 -29.28 -33.11 44.28
CA VAL A 6 -29.25 -31.69 43.88
C VAL A 6 -29.18 -31.63 42.36
N ASP A 7 -30.30 -31.23 41.75
CA ASP A 7 -30.43 -30.99 40.32
C ASP A 7 -29.34 -30.04 39.80
N ALA A 8 -28.55 -30.50 38.84
CA ALA A 8 -27.61 -29.67 38.10
C ALA A 8 -28.38 -28.73 37.15
N PRO A 9 -28.00 -27.46 37.02
CA PRO A 9 -28.67 -26.52 36.13
C PRO A 9 -28.47 -26.94 34.67
N GLN A 10 -29.59 -27.10 33.96
CA GLN A 10 -29.62 -27.36 32.54
C GLN A 10 -28.90 -26.23 31.80
N ASN A 11 -27.81 -26.58 31.14
CA ASN A 11 -27.12 -25.70 30.20
C ASN A 11 -28.07 -25.33 29.06
N ASN A 12 -28.60 -24.10 29.13
CA ASN A 12 -29.35 -23.49 28.08
C ASN A 12 -28.36 -23.16 26.94
N VAL A 13 -28.15 -24.12 26.04
CA VAL A 13 -27.39 -23.89 24.81
C VAL A 13 -28.22 -22.96 23.97
N ALA A 14 -27.91 -21.65 24.09
CA ALA A 14 -28.44 -20.64 23.19
C ALA A 14 -28.22 -21.11 21.75
N ALA A 15 -29.34 -21.36 21.05
CA ALA A 15 -29.34 -21.77 19.66
C ALA A 15 -28.46 -20.77 18.88
N ARG A 16 -27.35 -21.29 18.32
CA ARG A 16 -26.52 -20.53 17.39
C ARG A 16 -27.40 -20.16 16.21
N VAL A 17 -27.82 -18.91 16.14
CA VAL A 17 -28.44 -18.38 14.95
C VAL A 17 -27.46 -18.61 13.81
N PRO A 18 -27.83 -19.39 12.77
CA PRO A 18 -26.90 -19.54 11.64
C PRO A 18 -26.65 -18.16 11.03
N PHE A 19 -25.40 -17.77 10.96
CA PHE A 19 -24.97 -16.57 10.25
C PHE A 19 -25.27 -16.80 8.77
N THR A 20 -26.52 -16.52 8.38
CA THR A 20 -26.89 -16.48 6.97
C THR A 20 -26.13 -15.31 6.35
N ARG A 21 -25.14 -15.64 5.54
CA ARG A 21 -24.45 -14.70 4.65
C ARG A 21 -25.54 -14.10 3.75
N THR A 22 -26.21 -13.06 4.24
CA THR A 22 -27.07 -12.23 3.39
C THR A 22 -26.17 -11.70 2.29
N GLY A 23 -26.56 -11.99 1.05
CA GLY A 23 -25.78 -11.86 -0.15
C GLY A 23 -24.84 -10.69 -0.12
N SER A 24 -23.54 -10.96 -0.19
CA SER A 24 -22.51 -9.97 -0.36
C SER A 24 -22.81 -9.24 -1.68
N ILE A 25 -23.33 -8.02 -1.58
CA ILE A 25 -23.28 -7.09 -2.71
C ILE A 25 -21.81 -7.07 -3.15
N PRO A 26 -21.47 -7.45 -4.39
CA PRO A 26 -20.10 -7.36 -4.84
C PRO A 26 -19.68 -5.91 -4.65
N ARG A 27 -18.77 -5.64 -3.74
CA ARG A 27 -18.16 -4.31 -3.60
C ARG A 27 -17.26 -4.14 -4.81
N VAL A 28 -17.84 -3.66 -5.88
CA VAL A 28 -17.05 -3.21 -7.03
C VAL A 28 -16.42 -1.90 -6.60
N PHE A 29 -15.12 -1.93 -6.30
CA PHE A 29 -14.36 -0.70 -6.12
C PHE A 29 -14.54 0.17 -7.36
N ARG A 30 -15.16 1.32 -7.18
CA ARG A 30 -15.23 2.36 -8.20
C ARG A 30 -14.24 3.45 -7.80
N PRO A 31 -13.09 3.52 -8.47
CA PRO A 31 -12.13 4.58 -8.17
C PRO A 31 -12.81 5.95 -8.33
N PRO A 32 -12.48 6.92 -7.45
CA PRO A 32 -12.97 8.28 -7.59
C PRO A 32 -12.56 8.84 -8.96
N PRO A 33 -13.31 9.80 -9.52
CA PRO A 33 -12.87 10.51 -10.69
C PRO A 33 -11.54 11.21 -10.37
N PRO A 34 -10.56 11.17 -11.27
CA PRO A 34 -9.27 11.79 -11.02
C PRO A 34 -9.40 13.31 -10.87
N PRO A 35 -8.49 13.99 -10.15
CA PRO A 35 -8.52 15.43 -9.98
C PRO A 35 -8.38 16.14 -11.34
N ARG A 36 -9.06 17.30 -11.50
CA ARG A 36 -9.08 18.08 -12.76
C ARG A 36 -7.88 19.01 -12.88
N ILE A 37 -6.69 18.47 -12.75
CA ILE A 37 -5.42 19.21 -12.95
C ILE A 37 -4.40 18.30 -13.63
N ASP A 38 -3.49 18.91 -14.38
CA ASP A 38 -2.33 18.19 -14.89
C ASP A 38 -1.35 17.94 -13.76
N LEU A 39 -1.11 16.68 -13.47
CA LEU A 39 -0.18 16.24 -12.44
C LEU A 39 1.08 15.67 -13.09
N SER A 40 2.20 16.28 -12.78
CA SER A 40 3.52 15.77 -13.07
C SER A 40 4.08 15.11 -11.83
N LEU A 41 4.32 13.79 -11.88
CA LEU A 41 4.67 12.97 -10.73
C LEU A 41 6.12 12.52 -10.77
N LYS A 42 6.80 12.64 -9.62
CA LYS A 42 8.10 12.04 -9.34
C LYS A 42 7.89 10.87 -8.40
N ILE A 43 8.26 9.67 -8.82
CA ILE A 43 7.99 8.44 -8.07
C ILE A 43 9.31 7.77 -7.68
N GLY A 44 9.42 7.36 -6.42
CA GLY A 44 10.45 6.47 -5.91
C GLY A 44 9.93 5.04 -5.81
N ILE A 45 10.71 4.05 -6.23
CA ILE A 45 10.44 2.62 -6.05
C ILE A 45 11.60 2.02 -5.27
N LEU A 46 11.35 1.62 -4.04
CA LEU A 46 12.34 1.03 -3.15
C LEU A 46 12.03 -0.45 -2.95
N THR A 47 12.88 -1.32 -3.48
CA THR A 47 12.83 -2.76 -3.20
C THR A 47 13.60 -3.02 -1.91
N VAL A 48 12.92 -3.64 -0.94
CA VAL A 48 13.51 -4.05 0.34
C VAL A 48 13.66 -5.58 0.31
N SER A 49 14.89 -6.04 0.18
CA SER A 49 15.19 -7.48 0.10
C SER A 49 16.68 -7.76 0.23
N ASP A 50 17.09 -8.53 1.23
CA ASP A 50 18.46 -9.03 1.40
C ASP A 50 18.94 -9.76 0.14
N ARG A 51 18.13 -10.64 -0.42
CA ARG A 51 18.50 -11.46 -1.59
C ARG A 51 18.63 -10.63 -2.86
N ALA A 52 17.75 -9.65 -3.06
CA ALA A 52 17.85 -8.74 -4.20
C ALA A 52 19.09 -7.86 -4.08
N ALA A 53 19.40 -7.36 -2.89
CA ALA A 53 20.59 -6.55 -2.61
C ALA A 53 21.89 -7.34 -2.79
N ALA A 54 21.89 -8.65 -2.47
CA ALA A 54 23.01 -9.54 -2.70
C ALA A 54 23.15 -10.02 -4.16
N GLY A 55 22.15 -9.75 -5.01
CA GLY A 55 22.15 -10.26 -6.40
C GLY A 55 21.91 -11.78 -6.51
N GLU A 56 21.27 -12.38 -5.50
CA GLU A 56 21.08 -13.84 -5.41
C GLU A 56 19.92 -14.37 -6.26
N TYR A 57 19.08 -13.50 -6.82
CA TYR A 57 18.03 -13.93 -7.73
C TYR A 57 18.57 -14.15 -9.15
N GLU A 58 18.40 -15.33 -9.70
CA GLU A 58 18.70 -15.61 -11.13
C GLU A 58 17.92 -14.69 -12.07
N THR A 59 16.70 -14.32 -11.69
CA THR A 59 15.81 -13.44 -12.45
C THR A 59 15.90 -11.96 -12.08
N GLY A 60 16.76 -11.61 -11.10
CA GLY A 60 16.85 -10.26 -10.54
C GLY A 60 15.63 -9.89 -9.67
N ASP A 61 15.51 -8.59 -9.34
CA ASP A 61 14.35 -8.05 -8.64
C ASP A 61 13.12 -8.08 -9.55
N LEU A 62 12.08 -8.79 -9.17
CA LEU A 62 10.82 -8.87 -9.90
C LEU A 62 9.76 -7.89 -9.37
N SER A 63 9.86 -7.50 -8.09
CA SER A 63 8.85 -6.67 -7.44
C SER A 63 8.94 -5.19 -7.83
N GLY A 64 10.13 -4.63 -7.90
CA GLY A 64 10.36 -3.27 -8.38
C GLY A 64 9.84 -3.03 -9.81
N PRO A 65 10.23 -3.86 -10.80
CA PRO A 65 9.65 -3.80 -12.14
C PRO A 65 8.13 -4.01 -12.18
N ALA A 66 7.57 -4.85 -11.30
CA ALA A 66 6.11 -5.01 -11.20
C ALA A 66 5.41 -3.72 -10.76
N VAL A 67 6.00 -2.97 -9.83
CA VAL A 67 5.51 -1.64 -9.44
C VAL A 67 5.50 -0.71 -10.66
N GLU A 68 6.60 -0.58 -11.38
CA GLU A 68 6.74 0.30 -12.54
C GLU A 68 5.73 -0.03 -13.65
N ASN A 69 5.62 -1.31 -14.01
CA ASN A 69 4.67 -1.79 -15.03
C ASN A 69 3.22 -1.52 -14.62
N SER A 70 2.87 -1.78 -13.36
CA SER A 70 1.52 -1.55 -12.85
C SER A 70 1.18 -0.06 -12.81
N LEU A 71 2.12 0.79 -12.41
CA LEU A 71 1.96 2.25 -12.45
C LEU A 71 1.69 2.74 -13.87
N THR A 72 2.51 2.33 -14.83
CA THR A 72 2.35 2.70 -16.26
C THR A 72 0.99 2.27 -16.80
N SER A 73 0.56 1.04 -16.51
CA SER A 73 -0.76 0.53 -16.91
C SER A 73 -1.90 1.33 -16.27
N ASN A 74 -1.83 1.61 -14.97
CA ASN A 74 -2.85 2.37 -14.27
C ASN A 74 -2.95 3.81 -14.78
N MET A 75 -1.83 4.47 -15.00
CA MET A 75 -1.80 5.82 -15.57
C MET A 75 -2.41 5.85 -16.98
N GLY A 76 -2.11 4.85 -17.81
CA GLY A 76 -2.72 4.70 -19.13
C GLY A 76 -4.25 4.57 -19.06
N LYS A 77 -4.77 3.69 -18.17
CA LYS A 77 -6.21 3.52 -17.95
C LYS A 77 -6.89 4.81 -17.47
N LEU A 78 -6.26 5.52 -16.53
CA LEU A 78 -6.78 6.76 -15.97
C LEU A 78 -6.80 7.88 -17.01
N ASN A 79 -5.72 8.06 -17.76
CA ASN A 79 -5.64 9.10 -18.79
C ASN A 79 -6.62 8.84 -19.93
N SER A 80 -6.83 7.58 -20.34
CA SER A 80 -7.83 7.24 -21.36
C SER A 80 -9.26 7.61 -20.92
N ARG A 81 -9.60 7.42 -19.63
CA ARG A 81 -10.90 7.83 -19.08
C ARG A 81 -11.03 9.35 -19.00
N ARG A 82 -9.94 10.07 -18.69
CA ARG A 82 -9.90 11.53 -18.57
C ARG A 82 -10.02 12.23 -19.92
N SER A 83 -9.30 11.76 -20.92
CA SER A 83 -9.33 12.36 -22.27
C SER A 83 -10.75 12.46 -22.85
N GLN A 84 -11.69 11.65 -22.34
CA GLN A 84 -13.09 11.69 -22.74
C GLN A 84 -13.92 12.74 -21.98
N SER A 85 -13.41 13.28 -20.86
CA SER A 85 -14.22 14.15 -19.97
C SER A 85 -13.76 15.61 -19.89
N ASP A 86 -12.45 15.90 -19.79
CA ASP A 86 -11.97 17.26 -19.54
C ASP A 86 -10.53 17.58 -20.02
N GLY A 87 -9.85 16.62 -20.63
CA GLY A 87 -8.51 16.83 -21.24
C GLY A 87 -7.34 16.93 -20.26
N THR A 88 -7.55 16.89 -18.93
CA THR A 88 -6.46 16.91 -17.95
C THR A 88 -5.78 15.55 -17.84
N THR A 89 -4.45 15.54 -17.67
CA THR A 89 -3.65 14.31 -17.63
C THR A 89 -2.77 14.23 -16.38
N ALA A 90 -2.50 13.02 -15.94
CA ALA A 90 -1.46 12.78 -14.96
C ALA A 90 -0.31 12.02 -15.64
N MET A 91 0.91 12.49 -15.48
CA MET A 91 2.09 11.93 -16.11
C MET A 91 3.16 11.62 -15.08
N ILE A 92 3.82 10.48 -15.25
CA ILE A 92 5.03 10.15 -14.47
C ILE A 92 6.20 10.75 -15.23
N ASN A 93 6.83 11.78 -14.65
CA ASN A 93 7.97 12.47 -15.28
C ASN A 93 9.31 11.88 -14.85
N PHE A 94 9.36 11.24 -13.70
CA PHE A 94 10.59 10.72 -13.16
C PHE A 94 10.32 9.51 -12.27
N VAL A 95 11.13 8.46 -12.45
CA VAL A 95 11.12 7.27 -11.59
C VAL A 95 12.55 7.03 -11.11
N ALA A 96 12.76 7.08 -9.79
CA ALA A 96 13.97 6.60 -9.16
C ALA A 96 13.75 5.18 -8.62
N LYS A 97 14.76 4.34 -8.75
CA LYS A 97 14.74 2.97 -8.23
C LYS A 97 15.96 2.71 -7.36
N ALA A 98 15.76 2.02 -6.25
CA ALA A 98 16.83 1.54 -5.40
C ALA A 98 16.46 0.17 -4.81
N ILE A 99 17.46 -0.59 -4.45
CA ILE A 99 17.34 -1.85 -3.72
C ILE A 99 18.16 -1.70 -2.45
N VAL A 100 17.57 -2.02 -1.31
CA VAL A 100 18.24 -2.01 -0.01
C VAL A 100 18.00 -3.34 0.70
N ARG A 101 18.84 -3.64 1.69
CA ARG A 101 18.67 -4.81 2.55
C ARG A 101 17.50 -4.60 3.51
N ASP A 102 17.04 -5.71 4.10
CA ASP A 102 16.05 -5.70 5.19
C ASP A 102 16.71 -5.20 6.49
N GLU A 103 17.17 -3.93 6.47
CA GLU A 103 17.81 -3.21 7.59
C GLU A 103 17.16 -1.83 7.79
N ILE A 104 16.74 -1.53 9.02
CA ILE A 104 15.98 -0.29 9.33
C ILE A 104 16.73 0.95 8.84
N GLU A 105 18.02 1.07 9.14
CA GLU A 105 18.78 2.28 8.82
C GLU A 105 18.99 2.46 7.31
N GLU A 106 19.10 1.37 6.53
CA GLU A 106 19.20 1.46 5.07
C GLU A 106 17.86 1.91 4.46
N ILE A 107 16.75 1.32 4.91
CA ILE A 107 15.40 1.69 4.46
C ILE A 107 15.13 3.17 4.80
N LYS A 108 15.35 3.58 6.06
CA LYS A 108 15.17 4.96 6.51
C LYS A 108 16.02 5.94 5.72
N GLY A 109 17.32 5.64 5.60
CA GLY A 109 18.27 6.49 4.87
C GLY A 109 17.82 6.75 3.44
N GLN A 110 17.35 5.70 2.75
CA GLN A 110 16.86 5.84 1.39
C GLN A 110 15.54 6.62 1.32
N LEU A 111 14.58 6.35 2.21
CA LEU A 111 13.33 7.08 2.28
C LEU A 111 13.54 8.57 2.56
N LEU A 112 14.34 8.92 3.56
CA LEU A 112 14.66 10.30 3.91
C LEU A 112 15.36 11.04 2.75
N SER A 113 16.28 10.37 2.06
CA SER A 113 16.98 10.97 0.91
C SER A 113 16.01 11.35 -0.22
N TRP A 114 14.93 10.62 -0.38
CA TRP A 114 13.91 10.85 -1.41
C TRP A 114 12.79 11.79 -0.97
N CYS A 115 12.50 11.89 0.31
CA CYS A 115 11.52 12.85 0.84
C CYS A 115 11.98 14.30 0.69
N GLY A 116 13.28 14.55 0.45
CA GLY A 116 13.80 15.90 0.23
C GLY A 116 13.72 16.83 1.44
N LYS A 117 13.59 16.27 2.65
CA LYS A 117 13.39 17.01 3.90
C LYS A 117 14.54 17.95 4.25
N ASP A 118 15.78 17.61 3.81
CA ASP A 118 17.00 18.36 4.09
C ASP A 118 17.46 19.25 2.93
N ARG A 119 16.69 19.38 1.86
CA ARG A 119 17.05 20.16 0.67
C ARG A 119 16.34 21.50 0.66
N VAL A 120 17.07 22.55 0.87
CA VAL A 120 16.62 23.94 0.62
C VAL A 120 16.19 24.04 -0.86
N GLY A 121 14.89 24.27 -1.12
CA GLY A 121 14.32 24.26 -2.47
C GLY A 121 13.79 22.88 -2.92
N GLY A 122 13.54 21.99 -1.99
CA GLY A 122 13.30 20.58 -2.10
C GLY A 122 12.31 20.10 -3.17
N SER A 123 12.85 19.44 -4.19
CA SER A 123 12.06 18.61 -5.08
C SER A 123 12.24 17.13 -4.67
N GLY A 124 11.64 16.74 -3.54
CA GLY A 124 11.50 15.33 -3.17
C GLY A 124 10.64 14.57 -4.16
N MET A 125 10.53 13.27 -3.97
CA MET A 125 9.53 12.46 -4.67
C MET A 125 8.13 12.89 -4.23
N ASP A 126 7.15 12.76 -5.10
CA ASP A 126 5.74 12.96 -4.76
C ASP A 126 5.19 11.74 -4.05
N ILE A 127 5.57 10.56 -4.54
CA ILE A 127 5.17 9.27 -3.98
C ILE A 127 6.42 8.37 -3.92
N ILE A 128 6.56 7.64 -2.83
CA ILE A 128 7.52 6.54 -2.68
C ILE A 128 6.74 5.27 -2.43
N PHE A 129 6.93 4.28 -3.28
CA PHE A 129 6.46 2.91 -3.04
C PHE A 129 7.63 2.08 -2.56
N THR A 130 7.48 1.44 -1.40
CA THR A 130 8.37 0.34 -1.02
C THR A 130 7.74 -0.98 -1.44
N THR A 131 8.52 -2.00 -1.72
CA THR A 131 8.03 -3.35 -1.99
C THR A 131 8.94 -4.39 -1.33
N GLY A 132 8.33 -5.33 -0.60
CA GLY A 132 9.02 -6.32 0.22
C GLY A 132 9.06 -5.95 1.71
N GLY A 133 9.41 -6.91 2.55
CA GLY A 133 9.56 -6.75 4.00
C GLY A 133 8.29 -6.34 4.75
N THR A 134 7.08 -6.73 4.27
CA THR A 134 5.80 -6.33 4.88
C THR A 134 5.00 -7.48 5.49
N GLY A 135 5.55 -8.68 5.57
CA GLY A 135 4.88 -9.86 6.12
C GLY A 135 5.14 -10.08 7.60
N PHE A 136 5.12 -11.35 8.01
CA PHE A 136 5.24 -11.77 9.42
C PHE A 136 6.61 -12.38 9.75
N SER A 137 7.54 -12.42 8.80
CA SER A 137 8.91 -12.86 9.09
C SER A 137 9.61 -11.88 10.03
N PRO A 138 10.49 -12.33 10.94
CA PRO A 138 11.29 -11.41 11.77
C PRO A 138 12.17 -10.44 10.96
N ARG A 139 12.46 -10.77 9.70
CA ARG A 139 13.19 -9.87 8.79
C ARG A 139 12.27 -8.87 8.06
N ASP A 140 10.95 -9.03 8.14
CA ASP A 140 10.00 -8.10 7.54
C ASP A 140 9.86 -6.87 8.45
N ILE A 141 10.61 -5.82 8.18
CA ILE A 141 10.74 -4.61 9.01
C ILE A 141 10.45 -3.31 8.25
N THR A 142 9.98 -3.42 7.01
CA THR A 142 9.67 -2.24 6.17
C THR A 142 8.64 -1.31 6.81
N PRO A 143 7.54 -1.81 7.43
CA PRO A 143 6.57 -0.94 8.09
C PRO A 143 7.18 -0.16 9.26
N GLU A 144 7.99 -0.82 10.09
CA GLU A 144 8.66 -0.21 11.24
C GLU A 144 9.60 0.90 10.78
N ALA A 145 10.45 0.64 9.80
CA ALA A 145 11.34 1.64 9.22
C ALA A 145 10.57 2.82 8.60
N THR A 146 9.42 2.56 7.98
CA THR A 146 8.56 3.60 7.40
C THR A 146 7.94 4.47 8.48
N LEU A 147 7.45 3.87 9.58
CA LEU A 147 6.86 4.59 10.71
C LEU A 147 7.85 5.57 11.38
N GLU A 148 9.15 5.26 11.36
CA GLU A 148 10.17 6.18 11.86
C GLU A 148 10.45 7.38 10.95
N VAL A 149 9.97 7.36 9.69
CA VAL A 149 10.19 8.43 8.70
C VAL A 149 8.97 9.31 8.53
N ILE A 150 7.77 8.76 8.57
CA ILE A 150 6.52 9.50 8.33
C ILE A 150 6.19 10.42 9.53
N GLU A 151 5.60 11.57 9.22
CA GLU A 151 5.14 12.55 10.20
C GLU A 151 3.64 12.41 10.49
N ARG A 152 2.89 11.95 9.51
CA ARG A 152 1.45 11.75 9.58
C ARG A 152 1.10 10.41 8.96
N GLU A 153 0.53 9.52 9.74
CA GLU A 153 0.12 8.20 9.27
C GLU A 153 -1.18 8.28 8.45
N CYS A 154 -1.27 7.48 7.39
CA CYS A 154 -2.45 7.32 6.53
C CYS A 154 -3.11 5.95 6.76
N SER A 155 -3.39 5.61 8.01
CA SER A 155 -3.93 4.30 8.42
C SER A 155 -5.24 3.92 7.71
N GLY A 156 -6.13 4.89 7.46
CA GLY A 156 -7.36 4.67 6.72
C GLY A 156 -7.13 4.21 5.29
N LEU A 157 -6.09 4.73 4.62
CA LEU A 157 -5.74 4.34 3.26
C LEU A 157 -5.33 2.87 3.21
N MET A 158 -4.41 2.45 4.08
CA MET A 158 -3.91 1.06 4.09
C MET A 158 -4.94 0.07 4.61
N SER A 159 -5.79 0.45 5.57
CA SER A 159 -6.92 -0.38 6.00
C SER A 159 -7.89 -0.66 4.85
N PHE A 160 -8.18 0.35 4.03
CA PHE A 160 -9.02 0.18 2.85
C PHE A 160 -8.38 -0.74 1.81
N VAL A 161 -7.10 -0.52 1.49
CA VAL A 161 -6.34 -1.38 0.55
C VAL A 161 -6.31 -2.82 1.03
N ALA A 162 -6.03 -3.05 2.31
CA ALA A 162 -5.98 -4.39 2.90
C ALA A 162 -7.35 -5.10 2.79
N ALA A 163 -8.45 -4.40 3.07
CA ALA A 163 -9.80 -4.95 2.98
C ALA A 163 -10.17 -5.33 1.54
N GLU A 164 -9.88 -4.46 0.57
CA GLU A 164 -10.17 -4.72 -0.84
C GLU A 164 -9.31 -5.86 -1.39
N CYS A 165 -8.00 -5.87 -1.08
CA CYS A 165 -7.10 -6.95 -1.49
C CYS A 165 -7.49 -8.29 -0.84
N ALA A 166 -7.88 -8.32 0.44
CA ALA A 166 -8.30 -9.51 1.14
C ALA A 166 -9.62 -10.09 0.58
N SER A 167 -10.47 -9.28 -0.02
CA SER A 167 -11.68 -9.75 -0.70
C SER A 167 -11.38 -10.62 -1.93
N ILE A 168 -10.22 -10.41 -2.55
CA ILE A 168 -9.72 -11.15 -3.73
C ILE A 168 -8.84 -12.32 -3.28
N GLN A 169 -7.88 -12.04 -2.42
CA GLN A 169 -6.91 -12.99 -1.88
C GLN A 169 -6.85 -12.88 -0.36
N PRO A 170 -7.47 -13.81 0.39
CA PRO A 170 -7.55 -13.71 1.86
C PRO A 170 -6.21 -13.55 2.57
N LEU A 171 -5.12 -14.12 2.02
CA LEU A 171 -3.77 -13.98 2.58
C LEU A 171 -3.23 -12.53 2.53
N ALA A 172 -3.83 -11.64 1.74
CA ALA A 172 -3.50 -10.23 1.76
C ALA A 172 -3.74 -9.57 3.13
N ALA A 173 -4.66 -10.14 3.94
CA ALA A 173 -4.88 -9.71 5.32
C ALA A 173 -3.65 -9.88 6.24
N LEU A 174 -2.66 -10.66 5.83
CA LEU A 174 -1.40 -10.83 6.57
C LEU A 174 -0.35 -9.75 6.22
N SER A 175 -0.65 -8.81 5.34
CA SER A 175 0.23 -7.68 5.10
C SER A 175 0.15 -6.68 6.26
N ARG A 176 1.31 -6.24 6.75
CA ARG A 176 1.47 -5.19 7.78
C ARG A 176 1.85 -3.84 7.18
N GLY A 177 1.76 -3.72 5.85
CA GLY A 177 2.14 -2.49 5.15
C GLY A 177 1.44 -1.26 5.71
N THR A 178 2.19 -0.17 5.85
CA THR A 178 1.70 1.13 6.29
C THR A 178 1.85 2.19 5.19
N ALA A 179 1.21 3.33 5.36
CA ALA A 179 1.41 4.50 4.54
C ALA A 179 1.37 5.78 5.38
N GLY A 180 2.04 6.81 4.91
CA GLY A 180 2.05 8.10 5.59
C GLY A 180 2.70 9.19 4.75
N ILE A 181 2.80 10.37 5.35
CA ILE A 181 3.31 11.58 4.72
C ILE A 181 4.58 12.02 5.44
N CYS A 182 5.63 12.28 4.67
CA CYS A 182 6.87 12.89 5.12
C CYS A 182 7.07 14.19 4.33
N GLY A 183 6.89 15.34 4.97
CA GLY A 183 6.82 16.63 4.28
C GLY A 183 5.67 16.66 3.26
N THR A 184 5.99 16.72 1.98
CA THR A 184 5.03 16.65 0.86
C THR A 184 5.07 15.33 0.09
N THR A 185 5.83 14.35 0.58
CA THR A 185 5.98 13.03 -0.04
C THR A 185 5.05 12.02 0.63
N ILE A 186 4.31 11.27 -0.16
CA ILE A 186 3.53 10.12 0.33
C ILE A 186 4.41 8.88 0.22
N ILE A 187 4.50 8.10 1.30
CA ILE A 187 5.17 6.80 1.33
C ILE A 187 4.10 5.73 1.51
N ALA A 188 4.13 4.66 0.71
CA ALA A 188 3.22 3.53 0.85
C ALA A 188 3.96 2.20 0.69
N ASN A 189 3.76 1.28 1.62
CA ASN A 189 4.37 -0.05 1.58
C ASN A 189 3.50 -1.02 0.77
N LEU A 190 4.11 -1.69 -0.19
CA LEU A 190 3.50 -2.71 -1.02
C LEU A 190 4.05 -4.11 -0.65
N PRO A 191 3.28 -5.17 -0.90
CA PRO A 191 3.79 -6.53 -0.71
C PRO A 191 4.95 -6.84 -1.67
N GLY A 192 5.81 -7.81 -1.28
CA GLY A 192 6.90 -8.28 -2.15
C GLY A 192 6.45 -9.17 -3.31
N ASN A 193 5.21 -9.64 -3.31
CA ASN A 193 4.65 -10.45 -4.38
C ASN A 193 4.18 -9.58 -5.55
N PRO A 194 4.71 -9.78 -6.79
CA PRO A 194 4.33 -8.98 -7.96
C PRO A 194 2.82 -8.91 -8.24
N ASN A 195 2.08 -10.01 -8.03
CA ASN A 195 0.63 -10.02 -8.21
C ASN A 195 -0.08 -9.15 -7.16
N GLY A 196 0.38 -9.20 -5.90
CA GLY A 196 -0.13 -8.35 -4.83
C GLY A 196 0.18 -6.87 -5.08
N VAL A 197 1.34 -6.55 -5.62
CA VAL A 197 1.71 -5.19 -6.06
C VAL A 197 0.67 -4.64 -7.03
N GLY A 198 0.34 -5.40 -8.09
CA GLY A 198 -0.65 -4.97 -9.07
C GLY A 198 -2.01 -4.66 -8.45
N GLN A 199 -2.51 -5.57 -7.60
CA GLN A 199 -3.80 -5.40 -6.89
C GLN A 199 -3.81 -4.15 -6.00
N CYS A 200 -2.75 -3.95 -5.21
CA CYS A 200 -2.63 -2.76 -4.36
C CYS A 200 -2.62 -1.47 -5.19
N LEU A 201 -1.87 -1.43 -6.28
CA LEU A 201 -1.75 -0.23 -7.12
C LEU A 201 -3.02 0.09 -7.91
N ASP A 202 -3.80 -0.91 -8.32
CA ASP A 202 -5.12 -0.68 -8.94
C ASP A 202 -6.08 0.09 -8.00
N ILE A 203 -5.90 -0.06 -6.68
CA ILE A 203 -6.67 0.63 -5.65
C ILE A 203 -6.01 1.96 -5.26
N LEU A 204 -4.70 1.95 -5.03
CA LEU A 204 -3.96 3.10 -4.49
C LEU A 204 -3.84 4.25 -5.48
N VAL A 205 -3.49 3.97 -6.75
CA VAL A 205 -3.14 5.03 -7.71
C VAL A 205 -4.25 6.07 -7.87
N PRO A 206 -5.53 5.70 -8.06
CA PRO A 206 -6.59 6.69 -8.15
C PRO A 206 -6.73 7.59 -6.92
N LEU A 207 -6.53 7.02 -5.72
CA LEU A 207 -6.62 7.74 -4.44
C LEU A 207 -5.43 8.67 -4.24
N LEU A 208 -4.22 8.18 -4.56
CA LEU A 208 -2.98 8.93 -4.39
C LEU A 208 -2.91 10.16 -5.30
N LEU A 209 -3.53 10.15 -6.47
CA LEU A 209 -3.62 11.33 -7.33
C LEU A 209 -4.37 12.49 -6.66
N HIS A 210 -5.42 12.19 -5.89
CA HIS A 210 -6.13 13.18 -5.09
C HIS A 210 -5.24 13.70 -3.95
N ALA A 211 -4.62 12.78 -3.21
CA ALA A 211 -3.76 13.13 -2.08
C ALA A 211 -2.55 13.99 -2.51
N VAL A 212 -1.90 13.64 -3.61
CA VAL A 212 -0.77 14.46 -4.16
C VAL A 212 -1.24 15.83 -4.59
N LYS A 213 -2.43 15.92 -5.22
CA LYS A 213 -3.00 17.23 -5.55
C LYS A 213 -3.15 18.10 -4.31
N ASP A 214 -3.75 17.54 -3.26
CA ASP A 214 -4.00 18.28 -2.02
C ASP A 214 -2.70 18.69 -1.33
N LEU A 215 -1.67 17.85 -1.39
CA LEU A 215 -0.34 18.17 -0.85
C LEU A 215 0.41 19.25 -1.63
N LYS A 216 0.15 19.38 -2.95
CA LYS A 216 0.85 20.36 -3.80
C LYS A 216 0.11 21.69 -3.90
N HIS A 217 -1.19 21.69 -3.72
CA HIS A 217 -2.05 22.86 -4.04
C HIS A 217 -3.02 23.24 -2.90
N GLY A 218 -3.00 22.51 -1.78
CA GLY A 218 -3.69 22.86 -0.54
C GLY A 218 -2.78 23.65 0.35
#